data_6e429cf83a0143c1f09cc52295d77406
#
_entry.id   6e429cf83a0143c1f09cc52295d77406
#
_cell.length_a   1.000
_cell.length_b   1.000
_cell.length_c   1.000
_cell.angle_alpha   90.00
_cell.angle_beta   90.00
_cell.angle_gamma   90.00
#
_symmetry.space_group_name_H-M   'P 1'
#
loop_
_entity.id
_entity.type
_entity.pdbx_description
1 polymer ?
#
loop_
_entity_poly.entity_id
_entity_poly.type
_entity_poly.pdbx_seq_one_letter_code
_entity_poly.pdbx_strand_id
1 'polypeptide(L)'
;MLLNILLAAGRFHGILSNQLEGVVNAAALDITQIVQFVRQTHPIADVILVTDDGAGKDMRTVMQAFSDISGCNEIQSMKCQTVFITSDLRFMNSAFAQTVKTEYIPGSRISFEEYRQCVKKYYVPKEPEEKKTSHWWNKKITPSAADVGTENSSVSKSISRVIAVTGHRGAGLTSTAANLAQQAHKAGLSAIVIDLDVVTRGMNMYYGSHTETEDEEKRSSLIRLLARPQNYETSAFSIKPGLYMSTLPYDFEDKMLMEQFVTSEKIIAMLSVLKNKFNVCIIDMPLEAASAFKEVLIHIDYFALCVNNSLYSIFNTVRTLDNYLSSEFSRLLVSKAKVVVTRYNDKAVNQGENFSPSRVLKVLQTVSGMFDMTGEPAGYIPDYPEFDMQVETEILVCETNEKMHEAYKKVLIKILEGAE
;
A
#
# COMPACT_ATOMS: atom_id res chain seq x y z
N MET A 1 -14.51 28.14 4.38
CA MET A 1 -15.60 27.69 3.51
C MET A 1 -15.06 26.56 2.66
N LEU A 2 -15.68 25.39 2.69
CA LEU A 2 -15.30 24.26 1.85
C LEU A 2 -15.62 24.61 0.41
N LEU A 3 -14.67 24.39 -0.51
CA LEU A 3 -14.90 24.53 -1.94
C LEU A 3 -15.65 23.30 -2.46
N ASN A 4 -16.68 23.50 -3.27
CA ASN A 4 -17.31 22.42 -4.00
C ASN A 4 -16.53 22.15 -5.28
N ILE A 5 -16.00 20.95 -5.44
CA ILE A 5 -15.11 20.57 -6.54
C ILE A 5 -15.85 19.64 -7.51
N LEU A 6 -15.99 20.06 -8.76
CA LEU A 6 -16.38 19.17 -9.84
C LEU A 6 -15.10 18.54 -10.41
N LEU A 7 -14.92 17.25 -10.18
CA LEU A 7 -13.67 16.53 -10.48
C LEU A 7 -13.77 15.74 -11.78
N ALA A 8 -12.89 16.03 -12.74
CA ALA A 8 -12.65 15.23 -13.93
C ALA A 8 -11.26 14.59 -13.87
N ALA A 9 -11.21 13.36 -13.40
CA ALA A 9 -9.98 12.62 -13.15
C ALA A 9 -10.02 11.21 -13.74
N GLY A 10 -10.97 10.91 -14.65
CA GLY A 10 -11.08 9.62 -15.29
C GLY A 10 -11.04 8.47 -14.27
N ARG A 11 -10.18 7.49 -14.49
CA ARG A 11 -10.01 6.32 -13.61
C ARG A 11 -9.51 6.66 -12.20
N PHE A 12 -8.87 7.80 -11.99
CA PHE A 12 -8.41 8.23 -10.67
C PHE A 12 -9.46 8.97 -9.84
N HIS A 13 -10.68 9.12 -10.36
CA HIS A 13 -11.76 9.83 -9.68
C HIS A 13 -12.02 9.29 -8.27
N GLY A 14 -12.17 7.98 -8.11
CA GLY A 14 -12.47 7.35 -6.81
C GLY A 14 -11.39 7.61 -5.75
N ILE A 15 -10.13 7.65 -6.16
CA ILE A 15 -9.00 7.93 -5.27
C ILE A 15 -8.99 9.41 -4.88
N LEU A 16 -9.08 10.29 -5.86
CA LEU A 16 -9.02 11.73 -5.61
C LEU A 16 -10.24 12.23 -4.84
N SER A 17 -11.44 11.71 -5.11
CA SER A 17 -12.66 12.08 -4.37
C SER A 17 -12.63 11.68 -2.91
N ASN A 18 -11.95 10.59 -2.56
CA ASN A 18 -11.78 10.17 -1.16
C ASN A 18 -10.75 11.02 -0.40
N GLN A 19 -9.87 11.70 -1.13
CA GLN A 19 -8.78 12.49 -0.55
C GLN A 19 -9.05 14.02 -0.59
N LEU A 20 -9.98 14.43 -1.44
CA LEU A 20 -10.41 15.82 -1.57
C LEU A 20 -11.83 15.93 -1.01
N GLU A 21 -11.97 16.65 0.10
CA GLU A 21 -13.30 16.97 0.60
C GLU A 21 -13.99 17.96 -0.33
N GLY A 22 -15.29 17.81 -0.51
CA GLY A 22 -16.09 18.73 -1.33
C GLY A 22 -16.25 18.33 -2.79
N VAL A 23 -15.82 17.13 -3.19
CA VAL A 23 -16.13 16.61 -4.54
C VAL A 23 -17.62 16.36 -4.68
N VAL A 24 -18.25 17.02 -5.68
CA VAL A 24 -19.70 17.03 -5.86
C VAL A 24 -20.21 15.95 -6.82
N ASN A 25 -19.36 15.33 -7.63
CA ASN A 25 -19.73 14.24 -8.53
C ASN A 25 -19.28 12.88 -7.98
N ALA A 26 -20.22 11.96 -7.83
CA ALA A 26 -19.93 10.61 -7.36
C ALA A 26 -19.40 9.68 -8.47
N ALA A 27 -19.73 9.99 -9.74
CA ALA A 27 -19.27 9.22 -10.88
C ALA A 27 -18.01 9.83 -11.50
N ALA A 28 -17.10 8.96 -11.96
CA ALA A 28 -15.94 9.38 -12.73
C ALA A 28 -16.36 10.12 -14.00
N LEU A 29 -15.75 11.28 -14.22
CA LEU A 29 -15.94 12.10 -15.41
C LEU A 29 -14.61 12.28 -16.13
N ASP A 30 -14.67 12.32 -17.46
CA ASP A 30 -13.63 12.92 -18.27
C ASP A 30 -14.02 14.35 -18.70
N ILE A 31 -13.07 15.07 -19.27
CA ILE A 31 -13.27 16.49 -19.64
C ILE A 31 -14.42 16.67 -20.64
N THR A 32 -14.66 15.72 -21.52
CA THR A 32 -15.70 15.81 -22.58
C THR A 32 -17.11 15.66 -22.01
N GLN A 33 -17.23 15.08 -20.82
CA GLN A 33 -18.51 14.81 -20.15
C GLN A 33 -18.95 15.96 -19.23
N ILE A 34 -18.06 16.88 -18.88
CA ILE A 34 -18.31 17.95 -17.90
C ILE A 34 -19.55 18.79 -18.30
N VAL A 35 -19.59 19.29 -19.54
CA VAL A 35 -20.69 20.16 -19.99
C VAL A 35 -22.03 19.44 -19.93
N GLN A 36 -22.07 18.20 -20.38
CA GLN A 36 -23.28 17.38 -20.33
C GLN A 36 -23.71 17.13 -18.89
N PHE A 37 -22.78 16.76 -18.03
CA PHE A 37 -23.04 16.55 -16.61
C PHE A 37 -23.63 17.79 -15.94
N VAL A 38 -23.02 18.96 -16.14
CA VAL A 38 -23.49 20.23 -15.57
C VAL A 38 -24.91 20.56 -16.03
N ARG A 39 -25.23 20.38 -17.32
CA ARG A 39 -26.58 20.59 -17.86
C ARG A 39 -27.63 19.65 -17.29
N GLN A 40 -27.25 18.42 -16.97
CA GLN A 40 -28.17 17.41 -16.46
C GLN A 40 -28.41 17.52 -14.94
N THR A 41 -27.37 17.85 -14.18
CA THR A 41 -27.40 17.78 -12.71
C THR A 41 -27.43 19.12 -12.03
N HIS A 42 -27.09 20.21 -12.73
CA HIS A 42 -26.99 21.58 -12.19
C HIS A 42 -26.22 21.62 -10.84
N PRO A 43 -24.99 21.09 -10.79
CA PRO A 43 -24.23 21.01 -9.54
C PRO A 43 -23.84 22.42 -9.08
N ILE A 44 -23.69 22.59 -7.78
CA ILE A 44 -23.04 23.79 -7.22
C ILE A 44 -21.54 23.45 -7.14
N ALA A 45 -20.72 24.09 -7.95
CA ALA A 45 -19.28 23.92 -7.94
C ALA A 45 -18.56 25.29 -7.91
N ASP A 46 -17.55 25.40 -7.07
CA ASP A 46 -16.65 26.57 -6.98
C ASP A 46 -15.43 26.37 -7.90
N VAL A 47 -15.03 25.12 -8.10
CA VAL A 47 -13.88 24.75 -8.93
C VAL A 47 -14.22 23.54 -9.80
N ILE A 48 -13.84 23.60 -11.07
CA ILE A 48 -13.76 22.42 -11.97
C ILE A 48 -12.30 22.01 -12.01
N LEU A 49 -11.97 20.87 -11.45
CA LEU A 49 -10.62 20.34 -11.41
C LEU A 49 -10.47 19.23 -12.45
N VAL A 50 -9.54 19.41 -13.38
CA VAL A 50 -9.23 18.46 -14.45
C VAL A 50 -7.80 17.96 -14.26
N THR A 51 -7.60 16.66 -14.35
CA THR A 51 -6.27 16.02 -14.30
C THR A 51 -5.89 15.46 -15.66
N ASP A 52 -4.62 15.09 -15.88
CA ASP A 52 -4.17 14.48 -17.13
C ASP A 52 -5.00 13.25 -17.54
N ASP A 53 -5.36 12.38 -16.57
CA ASP A 53 -6.17 11.19 -16.85
C ASP A 53 -7.61 11.56 -17.23
N GLY A 54 -8.16 12.61 -16.60
CA GLY A 54 -9.49 13.14 -16.95
C GLY A 54 -9.51 13.92 -18.26
N ALA A 55 -8.39 14.53 -18.64
CA ALA A 55 -8.26 15.28 -19.90
C ALA A 55 -8.06 14.36 -21.11
N GLY A 56 -7.32 13.24 -20.94
CA GLY A 56 -6.90 12.38 -22.02
C GLY A 56 -5.67 12.90 -22.78
N LYS A 57 -5.23 12.16 -23.79
CA LYS A 57 -3.95 12.40 -24.49
C LYS A 57 -4.07 13.20 -25.81
N ASP A 58 -5.27 13.31 -26.37
CA ASP A 58 -5.47 14.04 -27.62
C ASP A 58 -5.66 15.54 -27.39
N MET A 59 -4.62 16.31 -27.70
CA MET A 59 -4.59 17.74 -27.49
C MET A 59 -5.77 18.48 -28.15
N ARG A 60 -6.22 18.06 -29.34
CA ARG A 60 -7.33 18.73 -30.04
C ARG A 60 -8.63 18.55 -29.28
N THR A 61 -8.91 17.34 -28.85
CA THR A 61 -10.10 17.00 -28.05
C THR A 61 -10.08 17.75 -26.72
N VAL A 62 -8.93 17.83 -26.04
CA VAL A 62 -8.77 18.54 -24.77
C VAL A 62 -9.00 20.04 -24.96
N MET A 63 -8.41 20.66 -25.97
CA MET A 63 -8.60 22.08 -26.26
C MET A 63 -10.06 22.41 -26.61
N GLN A 64 -10.70 21.56 -27.39
CA GLN A 64 -12.12 21.74 -27.75
C GLN A 64 -13.00 21.62 -26.49
N ALA A 65 -12.79 20.61 -25.66
CA ALA A 65 -13.55 20.43 -24.44
C ALA A 65 -13.42 21.61 -23.45
N PHE A 66 -12.24 22.18 -23.30
CA PHE A 66 -12.07 23.39 -22.49
C PHE A 66 -12.72 24.63 -23.12
N SER A 67 -12.73 24.72 -24.45
CA SER A 67 -13.49 25.77 -25.15
C SER A 67 -14.98 25.63 -24.89
N ASP A 68 -15.51 24.41 -24.94
CA ASP A 68 -16.91 24.10 -24.66
C ASP A 68 -17.27 24.39 -23.19
N ILE A 69 -16.39 24.08 -22.23
CA ILE A 69 -16.55 24.42 -20.81
C ILE A 69 -16.61 25.95 -20.65
N SER A 70 -15.69 26.67 -21.27
CA SER A 70 -15.63 28.14 -21.19
C SER A 70 -16.82 28.82 -21.87
N GLY A 71 -17.37 28.21 -22.91
CA GLY A 71 -18.55 28.70 -23.64
C GLY A 71 -19.90 28.29 -23.04
N CYS A 72 -19.90 27.43 -22.02
CA CYS A 72 -21.13 26.92 -21.40
C CYS A 72 -21.75 27.97 -20.45
N ASN A 73 -22.95 28.44 -20.76
CA ASN A 73 -23.66 29.46 -19.98
C ASN A 73 -23.93 29.01 -18.53
N GLU A 74 -24.24 27.75 -18.34
CA GLU A 74 -24.50 27.15 -17.02
C GLU A 74 -23.23 27.21 -16.14
N ILE A 75 -22.07 26.91 -16.72
CA ILE A 75 -20.77 26.96 -16.02
C ILE A 75 -20.37 28.43 -15.74
N GLN A 76 -20.59 29.33 -16.69
CA GLN A 76 -20.34 30.77 -16.47
C GLN A 76 -21.22 31.32 -15.36
N SER A 77 -22.48 30.92 -15.28
CA SER A 77 -23.40 31.35 -14.23
C SER A 77 -22.99 30.90 -12.82
N MET A 78 -22.32 29.76 -12.70
CA MET A 78 -21.77 29.25 -11.42
C MET A 78 -20.56 30.09 -10.92
N LYS A 79 -19.94 30.91 -11.80
CA LYS A 79 -18.71 31.65 -11.50
C LYS A 79 -17.58 30.76 -10.99
N CYS A 80 -17.56 29.50 -11.38
CA CYS A 80 -16.56 28.54 -10.97
C CYS A 80 -15.25 28.74 -11.74
N GLN A 81 -14.15 28.41 -11.10
CA GLN A 81 -12.82 28.45 -11.72
C GLN A 81 -12.46 27.09 -12.29
N THR A 82 -12.02 27.05 -13.56
CA THR A 82 -11.51 25.81 -14.16
C THR A 82 -10.00 25.75 -13.97
N VAL A 83 -9.52 24.70 -13.34
CA VAL A 83 -8.11 24.42 -13.05
C VAL A 83 -7.71 23.10 -13.71
N PHE A 84 -6.66 23.15 -14.50
CA PHE A 84 -6.08 21.97 -15.14
C PHE A 84 -4.71 21.67 -14.55
N ILE A 85 -4.53 20.50 -13.99
CA ILE A 85 -3.25 20.02 -13.45
C ILE A 85 -2.66 19.03 -14.44
N THR A 86 -1.50 19.35 -15.00
CA THR A 86 -0.88 18.56 -16.07
C THR A 86 0.64 18.42 -15.90
N SER A 87 1.16 17.27 -16.27
CA SER A 87 2.59 17.00 -16.46
C SER A 87 3.06 17.19 -17.91
N ASP A 88 2.15 17.50 -18.83
CA ASP A 88 2.44 17.66 -20.26
C ASP A 88 2.76 19.12 -20.63
N LEU A 89 4.04 19.38 -20.92
CA LEU A 89 4.53 20.71 -21.33
C LEU A 89 3.82 21.27 -22.57
N ARG A 90 3.23 20.44 -23.42
CA ARG A 90 2.55 20.92 -24.63
C ARG A 90 1.37 21.83 -24.29
N PHE A 91 0.73 21.63 -23.15
CA PHE A 91 -0.38 22.49 -22.68
C PHE A 91 0.09 23.83 -22.12
N MET A 92 1.32 23.95 -21.66
CA MET A 92 1.85 25.20 -21.13
C MET A 92 2.24 26.21 -22.21
N ASN A 93 2.63 25.74 -23.39
CA ASN A 93 3.14 26.57 -24.49
C ASN A 93 2.05 26.99 -25.49
N SER A 94 0.79 26.70 -25.23
CA SER A 94 -0.33 27.04 -26.11
C SER A 94 -1.06 28.30 -25.63
N ALA A 95 -1.77 28.97 -26.55
CA ALA A 95 -2.71 30.09 -26.23
C ALA A 95 -3.78 29.70 -25.19
N PHE A 96 -3.90 28.40 -24.95
CA PHE A 96 -4.72 27.74 -23.98
C PHE A 96 -4.39 28.10 -22.52
N ALA A 97 -3.09 28.23 -22.16
CA ALA A 97 -2.66 28.58 -20.80
C ALA A 97 -3.15 29.98 -20.37
N GLN A 98 -3.63 30.78 -21.31
CA GLN A 98 -4.20 32.14 -21.03
C GLN A 98 -5.69 32.08 -20.67
N THR A 99 -6.40 31.01 -21.10
CA THR A 99 -7.86 30.89 -20.92
C THR A 99 -8.25 29.93 -19.81
N VAL A 100 -7.40 28.96 -19.50
CA VAL A 100 -7.60 27.99 -18.43
C VAL A 100 -6.44 28.10 -17.44
N LYS A 101 -6.73 28.12 -16.16
CA LYS A 101 -5.70 28.16 -15.14
C LYS A 101 -5.00 26.79 -15.09
N THR A 102 -3.83 26.74 -15.69
CA THR A 102 -3.05 25.51 -15.82
C THR A 102 -1.93 25.51 -14.79
N GLU A 103 -1.89 24.49 -13.95
CA GLU A 103 -0.81 24.19 -13.01
C GLU A 103 0.05 23.08 -13.62
N TYR A 104 1.28 23.42 -13.96
CA TYR A 104 2.23 22.44 -14.50
C TYR A 104 3.09 21.86 -13.39
N ILE A 105 3.16 20.53 -13.36
CA ILE A 105 4.02 19.78 -12.45
C ILE A 105 5.01 18.99 -13.30
N PRO A 106 6.32 19.29 -13.24
CA PRO A 106 7.32 18.57 -14.02
C PRO A 106 7.46 17.12 -13.55
N GLY A 107 7.49 16.18 -14.50
CA GLY A 107 7.68 14.75 -14.22
C GLY A 107 6.92 13.87 -15.18
N SER A 108 7.21 12.58 -15.18
CA SER A 108 6.47 11.59 -15.97
C SER A 108 5.13 11.20 -15.34
N ARG A 109 4.96 11.49 -14.05
CA ARG A 109 3.73 11.26 -13.27
C ARG A 109 3.59 12.35 -12.21
N ILE A 110 2.39 12.83 -12.02
CA ILE A 110 2.06 13.77 -10.95
C ILE A 110 1.74 12.94 -9.71
N SER A 111 2.46 13.15 -8.62
CA SER A 111 2.21 12.48 -7.36
C SER A 111 0.94 13.04 -6.69
N PHE A 112 0.33 12.25 -5.81
CA PHE A 112 -0.86 12.66 -5.07
C PHE A 112 -0.61 13.90 -4.20
N GLU A 113 0.56 14.01 -3.59
CA GLU A 113 0.91 15.17 -2.75
C GLU A 113 1.03 16.45 -3.58
N GLU A 114 1.51 16.36 -4.82
CA GLU A 114 1.53 17.51 -5.75
C GLU A 114 0.12 17.93 -6.15
N TYR A 115 -0.79 16.97 -6.44
CA TYR A 115 -2.21 17.29 -6.63
C TYR A 115 -2.79 17.99 -5.40
N ARG A 116 -2.51 17.47 -4.22
CA ARG A 116 -2.97 18.04 -2.96
C ARG A 116 -2.42 19.45 -2.73
N GLN A 117 -1.15 19.71 -3.03
CA GLN A 117 -0.53 21.02 -2.90
C GLN A 117 -1.12 22.03 -3.91
N CYS A 118 -1.30 21.64 -5.16
CA CYS A 118 -1.94 22.47 -6.16
C CYS A 118 -3.39 22.81 -5.77
N VAL A 119 -4.14 21.83 -5.31
CA VAL A 119 -5.54 22.03 -4.90
C VAL A 119 -5.65 22.85 -3.61
N LYS A 120 -4.67 22.82 -2.70
CA LYS A 120 -4.65 23.67 -1.50
C LYS A 120 -4.76 25.17 -1.82
N LYS A 121 -4.38 25.61 -2.99
CA LYS A 121 -4.58 26.99 -3.43
C LYS A 121 -6.06 27.35 -3.60
N TYR A 122 -6.93 26.36 -3.83
CA TYR A 122 -8.35 26.49 -4.11
C TYR A 122 -9.23 25.82 -3.06
N TYR A 123 -8.63 24.99 -2.20
CA TYR A 123 -9.30 24.14 -1.24
C TYR A 123 -8.64 24.26 0.14
N VAL A 124 -9.42 24.64 1.15
CA VAL A 124 -9.01 24.58 2.55
C VAL A 124 -9.65 23.31 3.15
N PRO A 125 -8.88 22.26 3.41
CA PRO A 125 -9.42 21.06 4.08
C PRO A 125 -10.01 21.50 5.43
N LYS A 126 -11.18 21.00 5.80
CA LYS A 126 -11.54 20.95 7.22
C LYS A 126 -10.45 20.11 7.89
N GLU A 127 -9.86 20.66 8.97
CA GLU A 127 -9.13 19.80 9.89
C GLU A 127 -10.05 18.62 10.19
N PRO A 128 -9.59 17.37 10.03
CA PRO A 128 -10.41 16.23 10.39
C PRO A 128 -10.81 16.48 11.84
N GLU A 129 -12.13 16.58 12.10
CA GLU A 129 -12.59 16.38 13.46
C GLU A 129 -11.91 15.10 13.91
N GLU A 130 -11.08 15.21 14.97
CA GLU A 130 -10.48 14.05 15.61
C GLU A 130 -11.64 13.10 15.93
N LYS A 131 -11.97 12.23 14.98
CA LYS A 131 -12.70 11.02 15.33
C LYS A 131 -11.76 10.39 16.31
N LYS A 132 -12.10 10.49 17.60
CA LYS A 132 -11.46 9.75 18.67
C LYS A 132 -11.34 8.34 18.12
N THR A 133 -10.17 8.07 17.52
CA THR A 133 -9.84 6.73 17.07
C THR A 133 -9.91 5.93 18.35
N SER A 134 -10.98 5.17 18.49
CA SER A 134 -11.11 4.27 19.62
C SER A 134 -9.86 3.43 19.55
N HIS A 135 -8.97 3.61 20.50
CA HIS A 135 -7.75 2.81 20.64
C HIS A 135 -8.20 1.38 20.93
N TRP A 136 -8.64 0.66 19.89
CA TRP A 136 -9.12 -0.72 20.01
C TRP A 136 -8.00 -1.66 20.52
N TRP A 137 -6.72 -1.28 20.33
CA TRP A 137 -5.58 -1.93 20.95
C TRP A 137 -5.57 -1.81 22.48
N ASN A 138 -6.05 -0.68 23.03
CA ASN A 138 -6.03 -0.44 24.47
C ASN A 138 -7.13 -1.16 25.24
N LYS A 139 -8.14 -1.74 24.57
CA LYS A 139 -9.25 -2.41 25.28
C LYS A 139 -8.99 -3.89 25.63
N LYS A 140 -7.98 -4.53 25.06
CA LYS A 140 -7.70 -5.97 25.31
C LYS A 140 -6.35 -6.28 25.95
N ILE A 141 -5.47 -5.29 26.14
CA ILE A 141 -4.15 -5.52 26.72
C ILE A 141 -3.94 -4.49 27.83
N THR A 142 -4.58 -4.69 28.97
CA THR A 142 -4.23 -4.02 30.22
C THR A 142 -3.54 -5.00 31.15
N PRO A 143 -2.25 -4.85 31.40
CA PRO A 143 -1.67 -5.18 32.70
C PRO A 143 -1.90 -4.02 33.65
N SER A 144 -2.13 -4.34 34.91
CA SER A 144 -2.42 -3.52 36.08
C SER A 144 -1.50 -2.31 36.26
N ALA A 145 -2.12 -1.26 36.82
CA ALA A 145 -1.53 0.04 37.09
C ALA A 145 -0.31 0.00 38.02
N ALA A 146 0.72 0.74 37.66
CA ALA A 146 1.51 1.63 38.53
C ALA A 146 2.54 2.39 37.65
N ASP A 147 2.41 3.65 37.68
CA ASP A 147 3.35 4.78 37.68
C ASP A 147 3.04 5.89 36.67
N VAL A 148 2.67 7.01 37.31
CA VAL A 148 2.47 8.34 36.72
C VAL A 148 3.82 9.04 36.60
N GLY A 149 4.12 9.61 35.43
CA GLY A 149 5.22 10.54 35.27
C GLY A 149 5.57 10.94 33.82
N THR A 150 5.07 12.10 33.40
CA THR A 150 5.59 13.08 32.43
C THR A 150 5.90 12.71 30.98
N GLU A 151 5.03 13.22 30.13
CA GLU A 151 5.20 13.90 28.82
C GLU A 151 6.07 13.30 27.70
N ASN A 152 5.40 13.22 26.55
CA ASN A 152 5.83 13.09 25.17
C ASN A 152 5.96 11.68 24.56
N SER A 153 4.96 11.39 23.68
CA SER A 153 5.00 10.35 22.63
C SER A 153 5.40 8.95 23.08
N SER A 154 4.68 8.34 23.99
CA SER A 154 4.80 6.92 24.30
C SER A 154 3.64 6.13 23.71
N VAL A 155 3.68 5.82 22.42
CA VAL A 155 2.98 4.64 21.91
C VAL A 155 3.56 3.45 22.66
N SER A 156 2.70 2.66 23.29
CA SER A 156 3.08 1.62 24.25
C SER A 156 4.15 0.68 23.66
N LYS A 157 5.34 0.70 24.27
CA LYS A 157 6.49 -0.17 23.95
C LYS A 157 6.24 -1.67 24.18
N SER A 158 5.00 -2.10 24.36
CA SER A 158 4.70 -3.46 24.79
C SER A 158 4.60 -4.49 23.65
N ILE A 159 4.46 -4.06 22.40
CA ILE A 159 4.36 -4.98 21.25
C ILE A 159 5.52 -4.73 20.31
N SER A 160 6.34 -5.76 20.12
CA SER A 160 7.33 -5.82 19.04
C SER A 160 7.26 -7.18 18.38
N ARG A 161 6.93 -7.23 17.09
CA ARG A 161 6.78 -8.47 16.32
C ARG A 161 7.47 -8.38 14.98
N VAL A 162 8.10 -9.47 14.58
CA VAL A 162 8.60 -9.69 13.23
C VAL A 162 7.62 -10.56 12.49
N ILE A 163 7.06 -10.06 11.40
CA ILE A 163 6.11 -10.75 10.53
C ILE A 163 6.76 -10.93 9.17
N ALA A 164 6.92 -12.16 8.71
CA ALA A 164 7.31 -12.40 7.31
C ALA A 164 6.05 -12.66 6.48
N VAL A 165 5.85 -11.87 5.45
CA VAL A 165 4.85 -12.13 4.42
C VAL A 165 5.50 -13.06 3.39
N THR A 166 4.97 -14.26 3.26
CA THR A 166 5.57 -15.33 2.47
C THR A 166 4.51 -16.14 1.72
N GLY A 167 4.96 -16.92 0.75
CA GLY A 167 4.12 -17.73 -0.13
C GLY A 167 4.85 -17.98 -1.44
N HIS A 168 4.20 -18.65 -2.39
CA HIS A 168 4.75 -18.76 -3.74
C HIS A 168 4.67 -17.40 -4.47
N ARG A 169 5.58 -17.15 -5.40
CA ARG A 169 5.56 -15.94 -6.24
C ARG A 169 4.24 -15.81 -6.99
N GLY A 170 3.68 -14.60 -7.03
CA GLY A 170 2.37 -14.33 -7.61
C GLY A 170 1.18 -14.47 -6.66
N ALA A 171 1.41 -14.89 -5.39
CA ALA A 171 0.36 -14.91 -4.37
C ALA A 171 0.06 -13.53 -3.73
N GLY A 172 0.61 -12.44 -4.25
CA GLY A 172 0.36 -11.08 -3.74
C GLY A 172 1.15 -10.72 -2.49
N LEU A 173 2.38 -11.22 -2.36
CA LEU A 173 3.23 -11.04 -1.18
C LEU A 173 3.57 -9.58 -0.92
N THR A 174 4.22 -8.94 -1.88
CA THR A 174 4.69 -7.54 -1.78
C THR A 174 3.56 -6.58 -1.51
N SER A 175 2.44 -6.71 -2.23
CA SER A 175 1.24 -5.91 -1.97
C SER A 175 0.71 -6.12 -0.56
N THR A 176 0.70 -7.37 -0.08
CA THR A 176 0.26 -7.68 1.28
C THR A 176 1.21 -7.07 2.32
N ALA A 177 2.53 -7.17 2.12
CA ALA A 177 3.52 -6.60 3.04
C ALA A 177 3.41 -5.08 3.12
N ALA A 178 3.31 -4.38 1.99
CA ALA A 178 3.13 -2.94 1.93
C ALA A 178 1.83 -2.48 2.63
N ASN A 179 0.70 -3.14 2.32
CA ASN A 179 -0.59 -2.78 2.91
C ASN A 179 -0.68 -3.12 4.41
N LEU A 180 -0.06 -4.20 4.89
CA LEU A 180 0.01 -4.51 6.32
C LEU A 180 0.86 -3.49 7.09
N ALA A 181 1.99 -3.02 6.51
CA ALA A 181 2.82 -1.97 7.11
C ALA A 181 2.05 -0.66 7.23
N GLN A 182 1.36 -0.26 6.17
CA GLN A 182 0.49 0.92 6.18
C GLN A 182 -0.65 0.77 7.18
N GLN A 183 -1.22 -0.43 7.30
CA GLN A 183 -2.30 -0.69 8.25
C GLN A 183 -1.81 -0.67 9.70
N ALA A 184 -0.60 -1.17 9.98
CA ALA A 184 0.03 -1.04 11.29
C ALA A 184 0.25 0.43 11.65
N HIS A 185 0.75 1.23 10.69
CA HIS A 185 0.91 2.68 10.88
C HIS A 185 -0.42 3.40 11.15
N LYS A 186 -1.48 3.09 10.40
CA LYS A 186 -2.84 3.62 10.64
C LYS A 186 -3.37 3.26 12.04
N ALA A 187 -2.96 2.11 12.57
CA ALA A 187 -3.29 1.69 13.93
C ALA A 187 -2.45 2.39 15.03
N GLY A 188 -1.56 3.31 14.66
CA GLY A 188 -0.69 4.03 15.59
C GLY A 188 0.57 3.27 16.00
N LEU A 189 0.90 2.17 15.27
CA LEU A 189 2.11 1.39 15.50
C LEU A 189 3.25 1.90 14.62
N SER A 190 4.46 1.98 15.16
CA SER A 190 5.65 2.20 14.34
C SER A 190 5.96 0.92 13.55
N ALA A 191 6.20 1.07 12.24
CA ALA A 191 6.43 -0.05 11.35
C ALA A 191 7.61 0.18 10.41
N ILE A 192 8.30 -0.90 10.07
CA ILE A 192 9.26 -0.93 8.98
C ILE A 192 8.97 -2.13 8.09
N VAL A 193 8.96 -1.92 6.77
CA VAL A 193 8.86 -2.99 5.78
C VAL A 193 10.21 -3.19 5.09
N ILE A 194 10.65 -4.43 4.97
CA ILE A 194 11.97 -4.82 4.47
C ILE A 194 11.76 -5.79 3.32
N ASP A 195 12.22 -5.42 2.15
CA ASP A 195 12.15 -6.26 0.95
C ASP A 195 13.38 -7.18 0.89
N LEU A 196 13.20 -8.43 1.20
CA LEU A 196 14.21 -9.48 1.04
C LEU A 196 14.03 -10.29 -0.25
N ASP A 197 13.07 -9.92 -1.12
CA ASP A 197 13.03 -10.42 -2.49
C ASP A 197 14.02 -9.64 -3.37
N VAL A 198 15.30 -9.87 -3.13
CA VAL A 198 16.39 -9.19 -3.86
C VAL A 198 16.41 -9.48 -5.37
N VAL A 199 15.58 -10.41 -5.83
CA VAL A 199 15.43 -10.74 -7.25
C VAL A 199 14.39 -9.84 -7.92
N THR A 200 13.17 -9.80 -7.38
CA THR A 200 12.05 -9.04 -7.95
C THR A 200 12.05 -7.59 -7.48
N ARG A 201 12.45 -7.33 -6.21
CA ARG A 201 12.52 -5.99 -5.61
C ARG A 201 11.19 -5.23 -5.72
N GLY A 202 10.12 -5.95 -5.40
CA GLY A 202 8.75 -5.52 -5.69
C GLY A 202 8.30 -4.28 -4.92
N MET A 203 8.93 -3.95 -3.79
CA MET A 203 8.60 -2.74 -3.01
C MET A 203 8.80 -1.46 -3.80
N ASN A 204 9.73 -1.44 -4.78
CA ASN A 204 9.91 -0.28 -5.65
C ASN A 204 8.66 0.06 -6.45
N MET A 205 7.77 -0.90 -6.72
CA MET A 205 6.52 -0.64 -7.44
C MET A 205 5.51 0.14 -6.59
N TYR A 206 5.57 0.03 -5.27
CA TYR A 206 4.61 0.64 -4.34
C TYR A 206 5.10 1.94 -3.73
N TYR A 207 6.42 2.20 -3.82
CA TYR A 207 7.08 3.35 -3.19
C TYR A 207 8.13 3.96 -4.13
N GLY A 208 7.87 3.98 -5.44
CA GLY A 208 8.80 4.44 -6.47
C GLY A 208 9.30 5.85 -6.24
N SER A 209 8.40 6.79 -5.92
CA SER A 209 8.74 8.20 -5.64
C SER A 209 9.71 8.36 -4.45
N HIS A 210 9.77 7.38 -3.55
CA HIS A 210 10.72 7.38 -2.44
C HIS A 210 12.05 6.72 -2.80
N THR A 211 12.04 5.76 -3.76
CA THR A 211 13.22 4.99 -4.16
C THR A 211 13.95 5.60 -5.36
N GLU A 212 13.27 6.35 -6.21
CA GLU A 212 13.84 7.14 -7.30
C GLU A 212 14.51 8.40 -6.74
N THR A 213 15.67 8.25 -6.12
CA THR A 213 16.44 9.34 -5.55
C THR A 213 17.81 9.44 -6.21
N GLU A 214 18.30 10.66 -6.43
CA GLU A 214 19.68 10.92 -6.87
C GLU A 214 20.70 10.70 -5.74
N ASP A 215 20.23 10.55 -4.49
CA ASP A 215 21.07 10.27 -3.34
C ASP A 215 21.57 8.81 -3.40
N GLU A 216 22.80 8.64 -3.88
CA GLU A 216 23.44 7.31 -3.99
C GLU A 216 23.48 6.58 -2.65
N GLU A 217 23.53 7.31 -1.54
CA GLU A 217 23.52 6.70 -0.21
C GLU A 217 22.18 6.03 0.09
N LYS A 218 21.05 6.59 -0.35
CA LYS A 218 19.73 5.98 -0.21
C LYS A 218 19.48 4.85 -1.19
N ARG A 219 20.11 4.88 -2.36
CA ARG A 219 19.98 3.82 -3.38
C ARG A 219 20.41 2.43 -2.88
N SER A 220 21.28 2.36 -1.88
CA SER A 220 21.70 1.11 -1.25
C SER A 220 21.03 0.86 0.12
N SER A 221 19.77 1.29 0.27
CA SER A 221 19.03 1.28 1.54
C SER A 221 19.12 -0.05 2.29
N LEU A 222 18.85 -1.18 1.63
CA LEU A 222 18.90 -2.51 2.27
C LEU A 222 20.33 -2.86 2.73
N ILE A 223 21.34 -2.63 1.90
CA ILE A 223 22.74 -2.91 2.25
C ILE A 223 23.18 -2.09 3.46
N ARG A 224 22.83 -0.80 3.49
CA ARG A 224 23.16 0.10 4.60
C ARG A 224 22.44 -0.30 5.89
N LEU A 225 21.17 -0.69 5.78
CA LEU A 225 20.39 -1.15 6.91
C LEU A 225 20.97 -2.45 7.48
N LEU A 226 21.42 -3.38 6.64
CA LEU A 226 22.09 -4.62 7.03
C LEU A 226 23.49 -4.36 7.64
N ALA A 227 24.21 -3.35 7.12
CA ALA A 227 25.51 -2.97 7.64
C ALA A 227 25.44 -2.26 9.00
N ARG A 228 24.44 -1.37 9.18
CA ARG A 228 24.30 -0.51 10.38
C ARG A 228 22.83 -0.31 10.74
N PRO A 229 22.14 -1.32 11.27
CA PRO A 229 20.70 -1.26 11.54
C PRO A 229 20.32 -0.24 12.63
N GLN A 230 21.25 0.16 13.50
CA GLN A 230 21.03 1.23 14.48
C GLN A 230 20.78 2.60 13.83
N ASN A 231 21.27 2.80 12.61
CA ASN A 231 21.13 4.03 11.84
C ASN A 231 19.97 3.96 10.84
N TYR A 232 18.90 3.24 11.17
CA TYR A 232 17.76 3.00 10.27
C TYR A 232 17.15 4.30 9.73
N GLU A 233 17.13 5.39 10.49
CA GLU A 233 16.58 6.68 10.10
C GLU A 233 17.27 7.28 8.85
N THR A 234 18.58 7.00 8.69
CA THR A 234 19.36 7.45 7.54
C THR A 234 19.53 6.37 6.49
N SER A 235 19.35 5.09 6.85
CA SER A 235 19.53 3.94 5.96
C SER A 235 18.26 3.53 5.25
N ALA A 236 17.11 3.63 5.89
CA ALA A 236 15.81 3.29 5.31
C ALA A 236 15.10 4.53 4.75
N PHE A 237 14.18 4.33 3.83
CA PHE A 237 13.30 5.38 3.34
C PHE A 237 12.21 5.68 4.37
N SER A 238 12.06 6.95 4.75
CA SER A 238 10.95 7.41 5.58
C SER A 238 9.74 7.66 4.68
N ILE A 239 8.73 6.80 4.76
CA ILE A 239 7.50 6.92 3.97
C ILE A 239 6.54 7.93 4.63
N LYS A 240 6.37 7.78 5.95
CA LYS A 240 5.58 8.65 6.83
C LYS A 240 6.24 8.66 8.22
N PRO A 241 5.97 9.64 9.08
CA PRO A 241 6.47 9.60 10.45
C PRO A 241 6.11 8.27 11.15
N GLY A 242 7.10 7.47 11.51
CA GLY A 242 6.92 6.14 12.11
C GLY A 242 6.68 4.98 11.13
N LEU A 243 6.70 5.23 9.81
CA LEU A 243 6.65 4.19 8.77
C LEU A 243 7.88 4.28 7.89
N TYR A 244 8.65 3.21 7.85
CA TYR A 244 9.88 3.11 7.07
C TYR A 244 9.84 1.94 6.10
N MET A 245 10.66 2.03 5.04
CA MET A 245 10.81 0.97 4.05
C MET A 245 12.27 0.82 3.66
N SER A 246 12.71 -0.40 3.39
CA SER A 246 14.05 -0.69 2.91
C SER A 246 14.01 -1.74 1.80
N THR A 247 14.63 -1.42 0.67
CA THR A 247 14.73 -2.27 -0.52
C THR A 247 16.03 -1.98 -1.27
N LEU A 248 16.30 -2.72 -2.33
CA LEU A 248 17.32 -2.42 -3.33
C LEU A 248 16.64 -1.84 -4.58
N PRO A 249 17.20 -0.83 -5.23
CA PRO A 249 16.67 -0.33 -6.50
C PRO A 249 16.84 -1.37 -7.61
N TYR A 250 16.07 -1.23 -8.69
CA TYR A 250 16.09 -2.19 -9.81
C TYR A 250 17.46 -2.30 -10.49
N ASP A 251 18.20 -1.19 -10.56
CA ASP A 251 19.50 -1.08 -11.20
C ASP A 251 20.69 -1.40 -10.26
N PHE A 252 20.43 -1.90 -9.05
CA PHE A 252 21.49 -2.32 -8.15
C PHE A 252 22.15 -3.62 -8.64
N GLU A 253 23.41 -3.54 -9.09
CA GLU A 253 24.14 -4.66 -9.72
C GLU A 253 25.35 -5.14 -8.92
N ASP A 254 25.68 -4.52 -7.78
CA ASP A 254 26.86 -4.87 -6.98
C ASP A 254 26.66 -6.22 -6.27
N LYS A 255 27.06 -7.29 -6.96
CA LYS A 255 26.99 -8.66 -6.45
C LYS A 255 27.87 -8.88 -5.23
N MET A 256 29.02 -8.21 -5.15
CA MET A 256 29.92 -8.36 -4.02
C MET A 256 29.30 -7.81 -2.74
N LEU A 257 28.66 -6.65 -2.82
CA LEU A 257 27.93 -6.10 -1.67
C LEU A 257 26.73 -6.98 -1.30
N MET A 258 26.01 -7.54 -2.29
CA MET A 258 24.94 -8.47 -2.00
C MET A 258 25.42 -9.72 -1.28
N GLU A 259 26.47 -10.38 -1.77
CA GLU A 259 27.06 -11.57 -1.11
C GLU A 259 27.61 -11.27 0.28
N GLN A 260 28.17 -10.08 0.48
CA GLN A 260 28.74 -9.67 1.77
C GLN A 260 27.69 -9.31 2.81
N PHE A 261 26.60 -8.67 2.44
CA PHE A 261 25.64 -8.09 3.38
C PHE A 261 24.29 -8.81 3.43
N VAL A 262 23.82 -9.43 2.34
CA VAL A 262 22.53 -10.12 2.33
C VAL A 262 22.75 -11.57 2.81
N THR A 263 23.08 -11.71 4.08
CA THR A 263 23.34 -13.01 4.72
C THR A 263 22.43 -13.22 5.93
N SER A 264 22.19 -14.48 6.31
CA SER A 264 21.36 -14.82 7.48
C SER A 264 21.84 -14.08 8.74
N GLU A 265 23.16 -14.02 8.99
CA GLU A 265 23.73 -13.40 10.18
C GLU A 265 23.44 -11.90 10.23
N LYS A 266 23.59 -11.20 9.08
CA LYS A 266 23.32 -9.77 8.99
C LYS A 266 21.82 -9.48 9.12
N ILE A 267 20.96 -10.30 8.55
CA ILE A 267 19.50 -10.16 8.68
C ILE A 267 19.09 -10.39 10.14
N ILE A 268 19.62 -11.41 10.82
CA ILE A 268 19.34 -11.68 12.23
C ILE A 268 19.80 -10.50 13.12
N ALA A 269 21.01 -9.99 12.89
CA ALA A 269 21.52 -8.83 13.62
C ALA A 269 20.64 -7.58 13.39
N MET A 270 20.22 -7.33 12.14
CA MET A 270 19.32 -6.25 11.81
C MET A 270 17.97 -6.39 12.54
N LEU A 271 17.34 -7.56 12.47
CA LEU A 271 16.06 -7.81 13.13
C LEU A 271 16.15 -7.63 14.65
N SER A 272 17.24 -8.06 15.27
CA SER A 272 17.48 -7.90 16.71
C SER A 272 17.53 -6.43 17.14
N VAL A 273 18.06 -5.55 16.29
CA VAL A 273 18.06 -4.11 16.53
C VAL A 273 16.69 -3.49 16.26
N LEU A 274 16.07 -3.82 15.13
CA LEU A 274 14.82 -3.20 14.70
C LEU A 274 13.64 -3.59 15.61
N LYS A 275 13.62 -4.78 16.20
CA LYS A 275 12.64 -5.16 17.23
C LYS A 275 12.61 -4.21 18.44
N ASN A 276 13.71 -3.54 18.73
CA ASN A 276 13.76 -2.55 19.81
C ASN A 276 13.34 -1.13 19.38
N LYS A 277 13.13 -0.92 18.09
CA LYS A 277 12.82 0.40 17.50
C LYS A 277 11.39 0.49 16.96
N PHE A 278 10.86 -0.62 16.50
CA PHE A 278 9.56 -0.71 15.84
C PHE A 278 8.60 -1.65 16.57
N ASN A 279 7.32 -1.32 16.56
CA ASN A 279 6.27 -2.22 17.03
C ASN A 279 6.09 -3.40 16.06
N VAL A 280 6.25 -3.16 14.75
CA VAL A 280 6.11 -4.20 13.73
C VAL A 280 7.21 -4.09 12.69
N CYS A 281 7.98 -5.17 12.54
CA CYS A 281 8.90 -5.34 11.43
C CYS A 281 8.28 -6.30 10.43
N ILE A 282 7.98 -5.86 9.21
CA ILE A 282 7.40 -6.68 8.16
C ILE A 282 8.48 -7.02 7.13
N ILE A 283 8.59 -8.28 6.79
CA ILE A 283 9.56 -8.79 5.81
C ILE A 283 8.78 -9.30 4.60
N ASP A 284 9.04 -8.77 3.42
CA ASP A 284 8.61 -9.36 2.16
C ASP A 284 9.62 -10.41 1.72
N MET A 285 9.25 -11.68 1.83
CA MET A 285 10.17 -12.80 1.58
C MET A 285 9.41 -13.98 0.96
N PRO A 286 9.50 -14.16 -0.36
CA PRO A 286 8.91 -15.33 -1.00
C PRO A 286 9.56 -16.63 -0.49
N LEU A 287 8.83 -17.74 -0.54
CA LEU A 287 9.30 -19.06 -0.05
C LEU A 287 10.62 -19.48 -0.70
N GLU A 288 10.82 -19.15 -1.95
CA GLU A 288 12.07 -19.42 -2.67
C GLU A 288 13.27 -18.71 -2.04
N ALA A 289 13.06 -17.48 -1.56
CA ALA A 289 14.12 -16.73 -0.87
C ALA A 289 14.35 -17.25 0.56
N ALA A 290 13.33 -17.82 1.19
CA ALA A 290 13.43 -18.38 2.55
C ALA A 290 14.49 -19.50 2.66
N SER A 291 14.76 -20.22 1.57
CA SER A 291 15.82 -21.25 1.53
C SER A 291 17.23 -20.67 1.70
N ALA A 292 17.47 -19.48 1.19
CA ALA A 292 18.76 -18.78 1.35
C ALA A 292 18.94 -18.23 2.77
N PHE A 293 17.85 -18.01 3.51
CA PHE A 293 17.84 -17.40 4.84
C PHE A 293 17.15 -18.29 5.89
N LYS A 294 17.33 -19.60 5.79
CA LYS A 294 16.63 -20.58 6.67
C LYS A 294 16.87 -20.33 8.16
N GLU A 295 18.04 -19.87 8.57
CA GLU A 295 18.39 -19.55 9.94
C GLU A 295 17.59 -18.33 10.47
N VAL A 296 17.16 -17.42 9.58
CA VAL A 296 16.32 -16.26 9.92
C VAL A 296 14.94 -16.69 10.38
N LEU A 297 14.41 -17.82 9.90
CA LEU A 297 13.04 -18.31 10.18
C LEU A 297 12.77 -18.48 11.69
N ILE A 298 13.80 -18.79 12.48
CA ILE A 298 13.70 -18.93 13.94
C ILE A 298 13.37 -17.58 14.58
N HIS A 299 13.90 -16.48 14.03
CA HIS A 299 13.78 -15.11 14.56
C HIS A 299 12.51 -14.38 14.10
N ILE A 300 11.73 -14.99 13.21
CA ILE A 300 10.41 -14.51 12.79
C ILE A 300 9.37 -14.97 13.81
N ASP A 301 8.52 -14.04 14.26
CA ASP A 301 7.46 -14.37 15.23
C ASP A 301 6.26 -15.01 14.53
N TYR A 302 5.85 -14.50 13.37
CA TYR A 302 4.72 -15.01 12.57
C TYR A 302 5.00 -14.97 11.08
N PHE A 303 4.47 -15.94 10.37
CA PHE A 303 4.45 -15.95 8.91
C PHE A 303 3.02 -15.66 8.42
N ALA A 304 2.82 -14.55 7.72
CA ALA A 304 1.62 -14.33 6.92
C ALA A 304 1.76 -15.16 5.63
N LEU A 305 1.28 -16.41 5.65
CA LEU A 305 1.38 -17.31 4.52
C LEU A 305 0.25 -16.99 3.52
N CYS A 306 0.62 -16.32 2.43
CA CYS A 306 -0.29 -15.90 1.38
C CYS A 306 -0.58 -17.07 0.41
N VAL A 307 -1.87 -17.38 0.24
CA VAL A 307 -2.35 -18.42 -0.65
C VAL A 307 -3.62 -17.95 -1.33
N ASN A 308 -3.74 -18.10 -2.65
CA ASN A 308 -4.98 -17.75 -3.34
C ASN A 308 -6.01 -18.90 -3.22
N ASN A 309 -7.30 -18.61 -3.32
CA ASN A 309 -8.32 -19.65 -3.35
C ASN A 309 -8.39 -20.36 -4.71
N SER A 310 -7.28 -21.00 -5.07
CA SER A 310 -7.12 -21.86 -6.25
C SER A 310 -6.25 -23.06 -5.93
N LEU A 311 -6.54 -24.20 -6.54
CA LEU A 311 -5.73 -25.41 -6.38
C LEU A 311 -4.30 -25.20 -6.84
N TYR A 312 -4.11 -24.41 -7.91
CA TYR A 312 -2.79 -24.07 -8.42
C TYR A 312 -1.93 -23.40 -7.34
N SER A 313 -2.49 -22.39 -6.66
CA SER A 313 -1.77 -21.67 -5.59
C SER A 313 -1.45 -22.58 -4.41
N ILE A 314 -2.39 -23.43 -4.01
CA ILE A 314 -2.20 -24.39 -2.91
C ILE A 314 -1.07 -25.38 -3.25
N PHE A 315 -1.14 -26.02 -4.43
CA PHE A 315 -0.12 -26.98 -4.84
C PHE A 315 1.25 -26.32 -5.00
N ASN A 316 1.31 -25.12 -5.55
CA ASN A 316 2.58 -24.38 -5.66
C ASN A 316 3.16 -24.04 -4.28
N THR A 317 2.35 -23.60 -3.34
CA THR A 317 2.80 -23.34 -1.96
C THR A 317 3.42 -24.59 -1.34
N VAL A 318 2.72 -25.72 -1.41
CA VAL A 318 3.25 -26.99 -0.85
C VAL A 318 4.52 -27.44 -1.58
N ARG A 319 4.52 -27.43 -2.91
CA ARG A 319 5.70 -27.80 -3.70
C ARG A 319 6.90 -26.90 -3.43
N THR A 320 6.67 -25.62 -3.26
CA THR A 320 7.74 -24.66 -2.97
C THR A 320 8.34 -24.94 -1.59
N LEU A 321 7.51 -25.21 -0.58
CA LEU A 321 7.98 -25.65 0.74
C LEU A 321 8.83 -26.92 0.64
N ASP A 322 8.32 -27.93 -0.05
CA ASP A 322 9.01 -29.25 -0.19
C ASP A 322 10.33 -29.14 -0.98
N ASN A 323 10.38 -28.28 -2.00
CA ASN A 323 11.55 -28.16 -2.85
C ASN A 323 12.65 -27.28 -2.28
N TYR A 324 12.30 -26.25 -1.52
CA TYR A 324 13.24 -25.21 -1.08
C TYR A 324 13.60 -25.28 0.41
N LEU A 325 12.78 -25.91 1.24
CA LEU A 325 13.04 -26.05 2.68
C LEU A 325 13.13 -27.51 3.08
N SER A 326 14.01 -27.83 4.03
CA SER A 326 13.99 -29.14 4.69
C SER A 326 12.70 -29.29 5.48
N SER A 327 12.32 -30.53 5.77
CA SER A 327 11.10 -30.84 6.55
C SER A 327 11.09 -30.17 7.93
N GLU A 328 12.25 -29.95 8.55
CA GLU A 328 12.38 -29.25 9.81
C GLU A 328 12.02 -27.77 9.67
N PHE A 329 12.61 -27.06 8.70
CA PHE A 329 12.33 -25.65 8.47
C PHE A 329 10.91 -25.41 7.94
N SER A 330 10.37 -26.32 7.11
CA SER A 330 8.98 -26.27 6.68
C SER A 330 8.01 -26.37 7.86
N ARG A 331 8.25 -27.31 8.79
CA ARG A 331 7.45 -27.43 10.01
C ARG A 331 7.56 -26.22 10.91
N LEU A 332 8.76 -25.66 11.09
CA LEU A 332 8.97 -24.43 11.84
C LEU A 332 8.17 -23.26 11.24
N LEU A 333 8.25 -23.08 9.92
CA LEU A 333 7.49 -22.04 9.22
C LEU A 333 5.99 -22.24 9.42
N VAL A 334 5.49 -23.45 9.16
CA VAL A 334 4.05 -23.76 9.26
C VAL A 334 3.54 -23.62 10.69
N SER A 335 4.34 -23.98 11.71
CA SER A 335 3.93 -23.84 13.12
C SER A 335 3.70 -22.38 13.55
N LYS A 336 4.36 -21.45 12.89
CA LYS A 336 4.20 -19.98 13.11
C LYS A 336 3.33 -19.31 12.04
N ALA A 337 2.83 -20.08 11.07
CA ALA A 337 2.08 -19.53 9.95
C ALA A 337 0.66 -19.14 10.34
N LYS A 338 0.22 -18.02 9.82
CA LYS A 338 -1.17 -17.57 9.76
C LYS A 338 -1.54 -17.48 8.28
N VAL A 339 -2.44 -18.34 7.82
CA VAL A 339 -2.84 -18.37 6.40
C VAL A 339 -3.65 -17.12 6.09
N VAL A 340 -3.24 -16.38 5.07
CA VAL A 340 -3.94 -15.23 4.50
C VAL A 340 -4.39 -15.62 3.10
N VAL A 341 -5.70 -15.66 2.87
CA VAL A 341 -6.22 -15.96 1.54
C VAL A 341 -6.21 -14.68 0.71
N THR A 342 -5.22 -14.55 -0.17
CA THR A 342 -5.03 -13.38 -1.02
C THR A 342 -5.74 -13.56 -2.38
N ARG A 343 -6.05 -12.44 -3.06
CA ARG A 343 -6.76 -12.44 -4.34
C ARG A 343 -8.00 -13.33 -4.29
N TYR A 344 -8.74 -13.22 -3.20
CA TYR A 344 -9.91 -14.05 -2.95
C TYR A 344 -11.01 -13.76 -3.97
N ASN A 345 -11.34 -14.77 -4.78
CA ASN A 345 -12.43 -14.74 -5.73
C ASN A 345 -13.63 -15.46 -5.11
N ASP A 346 -14.71 -14.76 -4.83
CA ASP A 346 -15.93 -15.28 -4.23
C ASP A 346 -16.71 -16.24 -5.15
N LYS A 347 -16.39 -16.22 -6.45
CA LYS A 347 -16.96 -17.13 -7.47
C LYS A 347 -16.15 -18.42 -7.67
N ALA A 348 -14.99 -18.53 -7.03
CA ALA A 348 -14.18 -19.73 -7.13
C ALA A 348 -14.89 -20.94 -6.51
N VAL A 349 -14.84 -22.07 -7.21
CA VAL A 349 -15.51 -23.33 -6.81
C VAL A 349 -14.47 -24.44 -6.72
N ASN A 350 -14.59 -25.26 -5.68
CA ASN A 350 -13.80 -26.47 -5.51
C ASN A 350 -14.75 -27.63 -5.19
N GLN A 351 -14.74 -28.69 -6.02
CA GLN A 351 -15.61 -29.86 -5.89
C GLN A 351 -17.12 -29.50 -5.78
N GLY A 352 -17.57 -28.52 -6.58
CA GLY A 352 -18.97 -28.10 -6.60
C GLY A 352 -19.42 -27.14 -5.49
N GLU A 353 -18.55 -26.81 -4.55
CA GLU A 353 -18.82 -25.86 -3.45
C GLU A 353 -17.97 -24.60 -3.55
N ASN A 354 -18.42 -23.51 -2.93
CA ASN A 354 -17.66 -22.26 -2.85
C ASN A 354 -16.28 -22.52 -2.23
N PHE A 355 -15.23 -22.03 -2.89
CA PHE A 355 -13.86 -22.16 -2.40
C PHE A 355 -13.56 -21.09 -1.35
N SER A 356 -14.26 -21.17 -0.23
CA SER A 356 -14.14 -20.25 0.91
C SER A 356 -12.75 -20.28 1.55
N PRO A 357 -12.38 -19.24 2.33
CA PRO A 357 -11.10 -19.23 3.05
C PRO A 357 -10.88 -20.43 3.96
N SER A 358 -11.90 -20.87 4.71
CA SER A 358 -11.82 -22.06 5.56
C SER A 358 -11.63 -23.33 4.71
N ARG A 359 -12.19 -23.39 3.50
CA ARG A 359 -11.97 -24.51 2.59
C ARG A 359 -10.56 -24.53 2.01
N VAL A 360 -9.96 -23.37 1.74
CA VAL A 360 -8.53 -23.28 1.36
C VAL A 360 -7.65 -23.93 2.42
N LEU A 361 -7.88 -23.63 3.69
CA LEU A 361 -7.13 -24.23 4.79
C LEU A 361 -7.31 -25.75 4.85
N LYS A 362 -8.55 -26.26 4.70
CA LYS A 362 -8.82 -27.71 4.66
C LYS A 362 -8.11 -28.40 3.50
N VAL A 363 -8.07 -27.76 2.32
CA VAL A 363 -7.37 -28.33 1.16
C VAL A 363 -5.87 -28.33 1.38
N LEU A 364 -5.28 -27.27 1.97
CA LEU A 364 -3.86 -27.25 2.37
C LEU A 364 -3.54 -28.43 3.30
N GLN A 365 -4.36 -28.67 4.32
CA GLN A 365 -4.23 -29.80 5.24
C GLN A 365 -4.32 -31.14 4.52
N THR A 366 -5.20 -31.27 3.54
CA THR A 366 -5.37 -32.52 2.77
C THR A 366 -4.18 -32.77 1.85
N VAL A 367 -3.62 -31.74 1.25
CA VAL A 367 -2.51 -31.83 0.29
C VAL A 367 -1.18 -32.10 1.01
N SER A 368 -1.01 -31.54 2.21
CA SER A 368 0.21 -31.73 2.99
C SER A 368 -0.10 -31.92 4.48
N GLY A 369 0.28 -33.05 5.04
CA GLY A 369 0.15 -33.31 6.48
C GLY A 369 0.99 -32.40 7.37
N MET A 370 1.81 -31.52 6.81
CA MET A 370 2.52 -30.47 7.57
C MET A 370 1.59 -29.38 8.09
N PHE A 371 0.45 -29.17 7.42
CA PHE A 371 -0.51 -28.13 7.78
C PHE A 371 -1.55 -28.66 8.79
N ASP A 372 -1.08 -29.17 9.91
CA ASP A 372 -1.97 -29.50 11.03
C ASP A 372 -2.35 -28.23 11.80
N MET A 373 -3.02 -27.31 11.10
CA MET A 373 -3.45 -26.04 11.64
C MET A 373 -4.90 -26.14 12.10
N THR A 374 -5.11 -26.00 13.39
CA THR A 374 -6.45 -25.88 13.96
C THR A 374 -6.92 -24.43 13.90
N GLY A 375 -8.13 -24.19 13.44
CA GLY A 375 -8.74 -22.86 13.44
C GLY A 375 -9.08 -22.32 12.05
N GLU A 376 -9.30 -21.01 12.00
CA GLU A 376 -9.66 -20.27 10.80
C GLU A 376 -8.45 -19.54 10.23
N PRO A 377 -8.42 -19.25 8.90
CA PRO A 377 -7.43 -18.35 8.32
C PRO A 377 -7.37 -17.02 9.05
N ALA A 378 -6.22 -16.34 9.03
CA ALA A 378 -6.10 -14.97 9.58
C ALA A 378 -7.07 -14.01 8.92
N GLY A 379 -7.47 -14.30 7.69
CA GLY A 379 -8.44 -13.53 6.93
C GLY A 379 -8.28 -13.74 5.43
N TYR A 380 -8.97 -12.93 4.67
CA TYR A 380 -8.84 -12.91 3.23
C TYR A 380 -8.78 -11.49 2.69
N ILE A 381 -8.05 -11.31 1.62
CA ILE A 381 -7.97 -10.07 0.84
C ILE A 381 -8.71 -10.33 -0.47
N PRO A 382 -9.83 -9.66 -0.72
CA PRO A 382 -10.61 -9.83 -1.94
C PRO A 382 -9.76 -9.58 -3.19
N ASP A 383 -10.05 -10.29 -4.28
CA ASP A 383 -9.55 -9.90 -5.59
C ASP A 383 -10.27 -8.60 -6.02
N TYR A 384 -9.49 -7.60 -6.39
CA TYR A 384 -10.02 -6.28 -6.65
C TYR A 384 -9.44 -5.74 -7.97
N PRO A 385 -10.29 -5.37 -8.94
CA PRO A 385 -9.81 -4.97 -10.27
C PRO A 385 -8.83 -3.81 -10.27
N GLU A 386 -8.93 -2.95 -9.25
CA GLU A 386 -8.11 -1.74 -9.14
C GLU A 386 -6.82 -1.96 -8.33
N PHE A 387 -6.42 -3.24 -8.09
CA PHE A 387 -5.17 -3.50 -7.36
C PHE A 387 -3.94 -2.89 -8.04
N ASP A 388 -3.92 -2.88 -9.38
CA ASP A 388 -2.79 -2.32 -10.14
C ASP A 388 -2.71 -0.80 -10.02
N MET A 389 -3.80 -0.11 -9.67
CA MET A 389 -3.79 1.33 -9.42
C MET A 389 -2.84 1.73 -8.29
N GLN A 390 -2.63 0.88 -7.28
CA GLN A 390 -1.69 1.18 -6.21
C GLN A 390 -0.23 1.24 -6.72
N VAL A 391 0.09 0.53 -7.79
CA VAL A 391 1.40 0.63 -8.47
C VAL A 391 1.50 1.89 -9.32
N GLU A 392 0.40 2.28 -9.97
CA GLU A 392 0.36 3.48 -10.80
C GLU A 392 0.36 4.77 -9.98
N THR A 393 -0.29 4.76 -8.82
CA THR A 393 -0.50 5.95 -7.98
C THR A 393 0.39 6.00 -6.76
N GLU A 394 1.06 4.90 -6.43
CA GLU A 394 1.80 4.69 -5.17
C GLU A 394 0.93 4.90 -3.91
N ILE A 395 -0.39 4.79 -4.06
CA ILE A 395 -1.33 4.85 -2.94
C ILE A 395 -1.88 3.46 -2.72
N LEU A 396 -1.65 2.94 -1.53
CA LEU A 396 -2.02 1.57 -1.19
C LEU A 396 -3.54 1.40 -1.11
N VAL A 397 -4.06 0.26 -1.57
CA VAL A 397 -5.52 0.01 -1.62
C VAL A 397 -6.18 0.08 -0.23
N CYS A 398 -5.45 -0.20 0.85
CA CYS A 398 -5.97 -0.03 2.21
C CYS A 398 -6.17 1.44 2.60
N GLU A 399 -5.67 2.40 1.81
CA GLU A 399 -5.90 3.83 2.01
C GLU A 399 -7.08 4.35 1.20
N THR A 400 -7.35 3.75 0.05
CA THR A 400 -8.33 4.24 -0.94
C THR A 400 -9.66 3.50 -0.90
N ASN A 401 -9.68 2.27 -0.35
CA ASN A 401 -10.86 1.41 -0.35
C ASN A 401 -11.17 0.89 1.05
N GLU A 402 -12.35 1.23 1.57
CA GLU A 402 -12.79 0.86 2.92
C GLU A 402 -12.87 -0.66 3.14
N LYS A 403 -13.30 -1.43 2.11
CA LYS A 403 -13.35 -2.90 2.20
C LYS A 403 -11.96 -3.48 2.34
N MET A 404 -10.99 -2.93 1.61
CA MET A 404 -9.58 -3.34 1.69
C MET A 404 -8.97 -2.91 3.02
N HIS A 405 -9.28 -1.70 3.50
CA HIS A 405 -8.90 -1.24 4.82
C HIS A 405 -9.32 -2.25 5.90
N GLU A 406 -10.60 -2.60 5.95
CA GLU A 406 -11.12 -3.55 6.94
C GLU A 406 -10.57 -4.98 6.76
N ALA A 407 -10.33 -5.42 5.52
CA ALA A 407 -9.72 -6.72 5.24
C ALA A 407 -8.29 -6.80 5.80
N TYR A 408 -7.42 -5.85 5.46
CA TYR A 408 -6.05 -5.80 5.96
C TYR A 408 -5.97 -5.58 7.47
N LYS A 409 -6.87 -4.77 8.03
CA LYS A 409 -6.97 -4.56 9.48
C LYS A 409 -7.30 -5.86 10.21
N LYS A 410 -8.29 -6.63 9.74
CA LYS A 410 -8.63 -7.94 10.31
C LYS A 410 -7.47 -8.91 10.24
N VAL A 411 -6.79 -8.97 9.09
CA VAL A 411 -5.61 -9.82 8.90
C VAL A 411 -4.50 -9.44 9.88
N LEU A 412 -4.17 -8.15 9.98
CA LEU A 412 -3.14 -7.66 10.90
C LEU A 412 -3.46 -8.01 12.36
N ILE A 413 -4.70 -7.79 12.79
CA ILE A 413 -5.13 -8.14 14.15
C ILE A 413 -4.91 -9.63 14.40
N LYS A 414 -5.38 -10.49 13.49
CA LYS A 414 -5.29 -11.94 13.64
C LYS A 414 -3.84 -12.44 13.65
N ILE A 415 -2.96 -11.78 12.91
CA ILE A 415 -1.53 -12.11 12.96
C ILE A 415 -0.94 -11.71 14.31
N LEU A 416 -1.29 -10.52 14.83
CA LEU A 416 -0.72 -9.98 16.07
C LEU A 416 -1.34 -10.56 17.36
N GLU A 417 -2.56 -11.08 17.32
CA GLU A 417 -3.24 -11.67 18.50
C GLU A 417 -2.52 -12.91 19.06
N GLY A 418 -1.59 -13.53 18.30
CA GLY A 418 -0.90 -14.74 18.73
C GLY A 418 -1.80 -15.98 18.72
N ALA A 419 -1.19 -17.17 18.77
CA ALA A 419 -1.89 -18.33 19.27
C ALA A 419 -1.76 -18.29 20.82
N GLU A 420 -2.89 -18.18 21.53
CA GLU A 420 -2.93 -18.54 22.94
C GLU A 420 -2.69 -20.04 23.10
#